data_bc4d9646b47057a8364143adf25baaf5
#
_entry.id   bc4d9646b47057a8364143adf25baaf5
#
_cell.length_a   1.000
_cell.length_b   1.000
_cell.length_c   1.000
_cell.angle_alpha   90.00
_cell.angle_beta   90.00
_cell.angle_gamma   90.00
#
_symmetry.space_group_name_H-M   'P 1'
#
loop_
_entity.id
_entity.type
_entity.pdbx_description
1 polymer ?
#
loop_
_entity_poly.entity_id
_entity_poly.type
_entity_poly.pdbx_seq_one_letter_code
_entity_poly.pdbx_strand_id
1 'polypeptide(L)'
;MKAAVLLIAWRRPGTTQKVIEALRAYAPERVYVACDGPSPLRPGELEKVQSTRRVISREIDWPCQIRELYSDTNQGCCRGVSGAITWFFENEEEGIILEDDCVPHPDFFSYCQALLARYRHDERIWCISGNNFQDGQWRGDGAYYFSRYPHCWGWASWRSRWRHYDVTLSSWPKFVECDLLASIFTDPHERFYWANIWWQTYFQSVDATTWDYQWTFLCIANNGLTALPNRNLVSNIGFGKDATHTINELDAEHSRHGLGPLQHPSFLLRDEAADKYTFEYHIGGLKLRQEASLRGRLIDPVIRRIQSVRKSPLRALAKVRLHPPSS
;
A
#
# COMPACT_ATOMS: atom_id res chain seq x y z
N MET A 1 3.43 26.58 0.46
CA MET A 1 2.22 25.94 1.03
C MET A 1 2.56 24.49 1.34
N LYS A 2 2.20 24.01 2.53
CA LYS A 2 2.41 22.59 2.91
C LYS A 2 1.50 21.68 2.09
N ALA A 3 1.94 20.46 1.81
CA ALA A 3 1.10 19.47 1.16
C ALA A 3 -0.13 19.15 2.03
N ALA A 4 -1.29 18.97 1.40
CA ALA A 4 -2.50 18.53 2.09
C ALA A 4 -2.32 17.10 2.61
N VAL A 5 -2.98 16.76 3.71
CA VAL A 5 -2.90 15.42 4.31
C VAL A 5 -4.29 14.81 4.43
N LEU A 6 -4.44 13.58 3.96
CA LEU A 6 -5.58 12.71 4.22
C LEU A 6 -5.24 11.79 5.40
N LEU A 7 -6.04 11.82 6.45
CA LEU A 7 -6.06 10.84 7.53
C LEU A 7 -7.25 9.91 7.34
N ILE A 8 -6.98 8.61 7.22
CA ILE A 8 -8.01 7.57 7.12
C ILE A 8 -8.08 6.83 8.45
N ALA A 9 -9.24 6.81 9.07
CA ALA A 9 -9.46 6.21 10.38
C ALA A 9 -10.72 5.35 10.41
N TRP A 10 -10.82 4.52 11.44
CA TRP A 10 -12.03 3.75 11.67
C TRP A 10 -12.40 3.70 13.16
N ARG A 11 -11.94 2.71 13.93
CA ARG A 11 -12.39 2.38 15.29
C ARG A 11 -11.28 2.27 16.33
N ARG A 12 -10.12 2.87 16.06
CA ARG A 12 -8.91 2.76 16.87
C ARG A 12 -8.50 4.12 17.47
N PRO A 13 -9.22 4.65 18.47
CA PRO A 13 -8.97 6.00 18.98
C PRO A 13 -7.54 6.22 19.51
N GLY A 14 -6.92 5.19 20.11
CA GLY A 14 -5.58 5.31 20.69
C GLY A 14 -4.47 5.39 19.65
N THR A 15 -4.55 4.64 18.53
CA THR A 15 -3.57 4.75 17.44
C THR A 15 -3.81 6.03 16.65
N THR A 16 -5.07 6.37 16.37
CA THR A 16 -5.47 7.62 15.71
C THR A 16 -4.89 8.83 16.43
N GLN A 17 -4.95 8.86 17.77
CA GLN A 17 -4.36 9.94 18.56
C GLN A 17 -2.87 10.08 18.30
N LYS A 18 -2.11 8.99 18.32
CA LYS A 18 -0.65 9.00 18.07
C LYS A 18 -0.29 9.51 16.67
N VAL A 19 -1.09 9.16 15.67
CA VAL A 19 -0.89 9.67 14.30
C VAL A 19 -1.15 11.17 14.24
N ILE A 20 -2.23 11.66 14.88
CA ILE A 20 -2.53 13.11 14.93
C ILE A 20 -1.46 13.86 15.72
N GLU A 21 -0.92 13.33 16.80
CA GLU A 21 0.20 13.92 17.54
C GLU A 21 1.44 14.10 16.66
N ALA A 22 1.76 13.09 15.81
CA ALA A 22 2.84 13.20 14.83
C ALA A 22 2.50 14.22 13.71
N LEU A 23 1.25 14.26 13.26
CA LEU A 23 0.77 15.21 12.27
C LEU A 23 0.81 16.66 12.76
N ARG A 24 0.56 16.90 14.07
CA ARG A 24 0.62 18.22 14.70
C ARG A 24 1.99 18.88 14.51
N ALA A 25 3.09 18.11 14.54
CA ALA A 25 4.44 18.65 14.31
C ALA A 25 4.60 19.23 12.91
N TYR A 26 3.91 18.68 11.92
CA TYR A 26 3.87 19.22 10.56
C TYR A 26 2.85 20.36 10.42
N ALA A 27 1.72 20.29 11.14
CA ALA A 27 0.63 21.24 11.13
C ALA A 27 0.25 21.71 9.71
N PRO A 28 -0.29 20.80 8.86
CA PRO A 28 -0.71 21.16 7.51
C PRO A 28 -1.88 22.15 7.54
N GLU A 29 -1.94 23.04 6.55
CA GLU A 29 -3.01 24.04 6.41
C GLU A 29 -4.34 23.41 5.93
N ARG A 30 -4.27 22.23 5.30
CA ARG A 30 -5.44 21.46 4.82
C ARG A 30 -5.35 20.02 5.30
N VAL A 31 -6.34 19.61 6.07
CA VAL A 31 -6.50 18.27 6.60
C VAL A 31 -7.82 17.68 6.09
N TYR A 32 -7.72 16.53 5.46
CA TYR A 32 -8.86 15.71 5.06
C TYR A 32 -8.94 14.54 6.03
N VAL A 33 -10.11 14.25 6.52
CA VAL A 33 -10.34 13.15 7.45
C VAL A 33 -11.45 12.27 6.90
N ALA A 34 -11.12 11.02 6.62
CA ALA A 34 -12.11 9.99 6.32
C ALA A 34 -12.23 9.03 7.52
N CYS A 35 -13.45 8.80 7.99
CA CYS A 35 -13.68 7.87 9.07
C CYS A 35 -14.83 6.91 8.69
N ASP A 36 -14.50 5.62 8.57
CA ASP A 36 -15.51 4.60 8.25
C ASP A 36 -16.54 4.44 9.38
N GLY A 37 -17.69 3.91 9.03
CA GLY A 37 -18.79 3.70 9.94
C GLY A 37 -18.69 2.38 10.72
N PRO A 38 -19.58 2.19 11.72
CA PRO A 38 -19.66 0.94 12.48
C PRO A 38 -20.35 -0.15 11.64
N SER A 39 -19.92 -1.39 11.84
CA SER A 39 -20.65 -2.57 11.36
C SER A 39 -21.78 -2.90 12.34
N PRO A 40 -23.02 -3.04 11.88
CA PRO A 40 -24.12 -3.43 12.74
C PRO A 40 -23.98 -4.84 13.33
N LEU A 41 -23.10 -5.65 12.72
CA LEU A 41 -22.84 -7.04 13.13
C LEU A 41 -21.82 -7.16 14.28
N ARG A 42 -21.20 -6.05 14.72
CA ARG A 42 -20.15 -6.07 15.74
C ARG A 42 -20.55 -5.24 16.97
N PRO A 43 -20.91 -5.88 18.09
CA PRO A 43 -21.26 -5.17 19.32
C PRO A 43 -20.12 -4.23 19.80
N GLY A 44 -20.46 -3.02 20.25
CA GLY A 44 -19.53 -2.03 20.77
C GLY A 44 -18.71 -1.27 19.71
N GLU A 45 -18.87 -1.58 18.43
CA GLU A 45 -18.10 -0.90 17.38
C GLU A 45 -18.54 0.55 17.18
N LEU A 46 -19.85 0.85 17.33
CA LEU A 46 -20.39 2.21 17.28
C LEU A 46 -19.67 3.13 18.28
N GLU A 47 -19.49 2.67 19.52
CA GLU A 47 -18.82 3.45 20.56
C GLU A 47 -17.34 3.71 20.21
N LYS A 48 -16.64 2.69 19.69
CA LYS A 48 -15.24 2.82 19.22
C LYS A 48 -15.14 3.84 18.09
N VAL A 49 -16.01 3.78 17.08
CA VAL A 49 -16.05 4.73 15.97
C VAL A 49 -16.32 6.14 16.46
N GLN A 50 -17.33 6.32 17.32
CA GLN A 50 -17.64 7.62 17.92
C GLN A 50 -16.49 8.16 18.76
N SER A 51 -15.80 7.28 19.51
CA SER A 51 -14.61 7.66 20.27
C SER A 51 -13.46 8.11 19.36
N THR A 52 -13.24 7.43 18.24
CA THR A 52 -12.25 7.82 17.24
C THR A 52 -12.58 9.20 16.65
N ARG A 53 -13.83 9.43 16.25
CA ARG A 53 -14.28 10.74 15.74
C ARG A 53 -14.10 11.87 16.78
N ARG A 54 -14.40 11.60 18.07
CA ARG A 54 -14.13 12.58 19.14
C ARG A 54 -12.64 12.88 19.32
N VAL A 55 -11.76 11.87 19.21
CA VAL A 55 -10.31 12.05 19.24
C VAL A 55 -9.87 12.95 18.09
N ILE A 56 -10.33 12.67 16.87
CA ILE A 56 -10.01 13.47 15.68
C ILE A 56 -10.41 14.92 15.88
N SER A 57 -11.64 15.19 16.27
CA SER A 57 -12.16 16.56 16.48
C SER A 57 -11.42 17.31 17.60
N ARG A 58 -10.95 16.61 18.64
CA ARG A 58 -10.24 17.23 19.77
C ARG A 58 -8.77 17.46 19.48
N GLU A 59 -8.10 16.52 18.82
CA GLU A 59 -6.65 16.51 18.69
C GLU A 59 -6.14 17.31 17.47
N ILE A 60 -6.99 17.58 16.47
CA ILE A 60 -6.64 18.52 15.40
C ILE A 60 -6.90 19.94 15.89
N ASP A 61 -5.98 20.49 16.67
CA ASP A 61 -6.11 21.72 17.44
C ASP A 61 -5.29 22.90 16.90
N TRP A 62 -4.61 22.75 15.77
CA TRP A 62 -3.89 23.81 15.09
C TRP A 62 -4.75 24.51 14.01
N PRO A 63 -4.43 25.77 13.64
CA PRO A 63 -5.15 26.48 12.58
C PRO A 63 -5.03 25.76 11.24
N CYS A 64 -6.13 25.13 10.76
CA CYS A 64 -6.19 24.46 9.48
C CYS A 64 -7.62 24.39 8.95
N GLN A 65 -7.76 24.16 7.65
CA GLN A 65 -9.02 23.81 7.02
C GLN A 65 -9.23 22.30 7.12
N ILE A 66 -10.26 21.88 7.85
CA ILE A 66 -10.63 20.47 7.98
C ILE A 66 -11.78 20.17 7.02
N ARG A 67 -11.67 19.06 6.28
CA ARG A 67 -12.76 18.46 5.51
C ARG A 67 -12.97 17.04 5.98
N GLU A 68 -14.20 16.67 6.22
CA GLU A 68 -14.59 15.39 6.79
C GLU A 68 -15.43 14.57 5.81
N LEU A 69 -15.13 13.26 5.74
CA LEU A 69 -15.90 12.25 5.04
C LEU A 69 -16.19 11.11 6.03
N TYR A 70 -17.33 11.18 6.71
CA TYR A 70 -17.74 10.19 7.70
C TYR A 70 -18.86 9.31 7.13
N SER A 71 -18.66 7.99 7.19
CA SER A 71 -19.64 7.02 6.76
C SER A 71 -20.57 6.64 7.91
N ASP A 72 -21.85 6.48 7.64
CA ASP A 72 -22.83 6.02 8.65
C ASP A 72 -22.69 4.52 8.94
N THR A 73 -22.27 3.75 7.95
CA THR A 73 -22.09 2.30 8.02
C THR A 73 -20.71 1.90 7.52
N ASN A 74 -20.23 0.74 7.95
CA ASN A 74 -18.94 0.21 7.53
C ASN A 74 -18.91 -0.10 6.03
N GLN A 75 -17.99 0.51 5.31
CA GLN A 75 -17.77 0.33 3.87
C GLN A 75 -16.75 -0.79 3.58
N GLY A 76 -16.03 -1.25 4.60
CA GLY A 76 -14.94 -2.20 4.47
C GLY A 76 -13.62 -1.58 3.97
N CYS A 77 -12.53 -2.33 4.14
CA CYS A 77 -11.18 -1.83 3.85
C CYS A 77 -11.04 -1.35 2.40
N CYS A 78 -11.47 -2.15 1.43
CA CYS A 78 -11.27 -1.83 0.02
C CYS A 78 -12.02 -0.56 -0.39
N ARG A 79 -13.32 -0.50 -0.18
CA ARG A 79 -14.16 0.64 -0.59
C ARG A 79 -13.93 1.87 0.29
N GLY A 80 -13.83 1.67 1.60
CA GLY A 80 -13.64 2.76 2.54
C GLY A 80 -12.35 3.52 2.29
N VAL A 81 -11.24 2.81 2.16
CA VAL A 81 -9.94 3.42 1.93
C VAL A 81 -9.82 3.99 0.51
N SER A 82 -10.13 3.21 -0.53
CA SER A 82 -10.02 3.70 -1.91
C SER A 82 -11.00 4.84 -2.21
N GLY A 83 -12.20 4.81 -1.64
CA GLY A 83 -13.17 5.91 -1.73
C GLY A 83 -12.67 7.19 -1.06
N ALA A 84 -12.05 7.07 0.11
CA ALA A 84 -11.45 8.20 0.82
C ALA A 84 -10.31 8.84 0.00
N ILE A 85 -9.44 8.01 -0.60
CA ILE A 85 -8.33 8.51 -1.43
C ILE A 85 -8.88 9.16 -2.71
N THR A 86 -9.91 8.59 -3.32
CA THR A 86 -10.57 9.17 -4.49
C THR A 86 -11.14 10.54 -4.16
N TRP A 87 -11.94 10.64 -3.08
CA TRP A 87 -12.48 11.90 -2.61
C TRP A 87 -11.38 12.94 -2.31
N PHE A 88 -10.26 12.52 -1.73
CA PHE A 88 -9.13 13.40 -1.46
C PHE A 88 -8.55 13.97 -2.77
N PHE A 89 -8.28 13.12 -3.75
CA PHE A 89 -7.73 13.55 -5.03
C PHE A 89 -8.76 14.23 -5.97
N GLU A 90 -10.04 14.16 -5.71
CA GLU A 90 -11.04 15.04 -6.35
C GLU A 90 -10.88 16.50 -5.92
N ASN A 91 -10.36 16.73 -4.72
CA ASN A 91 -10.17 18.05 -4.14
C ASN A 91 -8.73 18.56 -4.19
N GLU A 92 -7.73 17.67 -4.21
CA GLU A 92 -6.31 18.00 -4.20
C GLU A 92 -5.60 17.42 -5.41
N GLU A 93 -4.61 18.15 -5.95
CA GLU A 93 -3.81 17.66 -7.08
C GLU A 93 -2.71 16.69 -6.64
N GLU A 94 -2.24 16.85 -5.41
CA GLU A 94 -1.21 16.04 -4.79
C GLU A 94 -1.37 16.08 -3.28
N GLY A 95 -0.91 15.05 -2.59
CA GLY A 95 -0.94 15.08 -1.14
C GLY A 95 -0.43 13.80 -0.49
N ILE A 96 -0.47 13.82 0.84
CA ILE A 96 0.04 12.78 1.73
C ILE A 96 -1.15 11.98 2.28
N ILE A 97 -1.01 10.67 2.35
CA ILE A 97 -2.02 9.76 2.86
C ILE A 97 -1.46 9.01 4.06
N LEU A 98 -2.19 9.03 5.17
CA LEU A 98 -1.88 8.30 6.41
C LEU A 98 -3.11 7.50 6.84
N GLU A 99 -2.87 6.27 7.30
CA GLU A 99 -3.87 5.49 8.03
C GLU A 99 -3.71 5.68 9.54
N ASP A 100 -4.73 5.37 10.32
CA ASP A 100 -4.82 5.64 11.76
C ASP A 100 -3.85 4.82 12.64
N ASP A 101 -2.98 4.03 12.03
CA ASP A 101 -1.91 3.25 12.65
C ASP A 101 -0.51 3.54 12.06
N CYS A 102 -0.43 4.40 11.08
CA CYS A 102 0.82 4.78 10.42
C CYS A 102 1.40 6.05 11.07
N VAL A 103 2.33 5.89 12.01
CA VAL A 103 2.93 7.01 12.76
C VAL A 103 4.19 7.51 12.06
N PRO A 104 4.19 8.70 11.45
CA PRO A 104 5.33 9.23 10.72
C PRO A 104 6.41 9.84 11.65
N HIS A 105 7.67 9.79 11.21
CA HIS A 105 8.74 10.64 11.70
C HIS A 105 8.55 12.07 11.15
N PRO A 106 8.97 13.14 11.85
CA PRO A 106 8.87 14.50 11.34
C PRO A 106 9.45 14.71 9.93
N ASP A 107 10.56 14.06 9.61
CA ASP A 107 11.22 14.12 8.30
C ASP A 107 10.36 13.53 7.15
N PHE A 108 9.38 12.68 7.45
CA PHE A 108 8.48 12.12 6.46
C PHE A 108 7.72 13.20 5.69
N PHE A 109 7.25 14.21 6.38
CA PHE A 109 6.46 15.28 5.74
C PHE A 109 7.31 16.16 4.82
N SER A 110 8.51 16.55 5.27
CA SER A 110 9.44 17.33 4.45
C SER A 110 9.93 16.53 3.24
N TYR A 111 10.19 15.24 3.43
CA TYR A 111 10.52 14.29 2.37
C TYR A 111 9.39 14.19 1.33
N CYS A 112 8.18 13.90 1.75
CA CYS A 112 7.02 13.84 0.84
C CYS A 112 6.81 15.16 0.10
N GLN A 113 6.81 16.28 0.79
CA GLN A 113 6.62 17.61 0.18
C GLN A 113 7.67 17.92 -0.88
N ALA A 114 8.95 17.65 -0.59
CA ALA A 114 10.03 17.89 -1.54
C ALA A 114 9.89 17.00 -2.79
N LEU A 115 9.57 15.72 -2.62
CA LEU A 115 9.44 14.81 -3.73
C LEU A 115 8.14 14.99 -4.52
N LEU A 116 7.03 15.38 -3.88
CA LEU A 116 5.81 15.79 -4.59
C LEU A 116 6.11 16.95 -5.55
N ALA A 117 6.80 17.99 -5.07
CA ALA A 117 7.19 19.11 -5.92
C ALA A 117 8.16 18.71 -7.04
N ARG A 118 9.16 17.87 -6.70
CA ARG A 118 10.20 17.46 -7.66
C ARG A 118 9.67 16.60 -8.79
N TYR A 119 8.78 15.63 -8.49
CA TYR A 119 8.31 14.63 -9.45
C TYR A 119 6.89 14.86 -9.96
N ARG A 120 6.31 16.03 -9.71
CA ARG A 120 4.95 16.38 -10.15
C ARG A 120 4.73 16.11 -11.63
N HIS A 121 5.69 16.46 -12.47
CA HIS A 121 5.64 16.33 -13.93
C HIS A 121 6.43 15.13 -14.47
N ASP A 122 6.99 14.31 -13.59
CA ASP A 122 7.70 13.09 -14.00
C ASP A 122 6.80 11.86 -13.86
N GLU A 123 6.18 11.47 -14.96
CA GLU A 123 5.22 10.35 -14.99
C GLU A 123 5.84 8.97 -14.71
N ARG A 124 7.16 8.88 -14.57
CA ARG A 124 7.81 7.65 -14.12
C ARG A 124 7.61 7.39 -12.62
N ILE A 125 7.36 8.45 -11.82
CA ILE A 125 7.15 8.32 -10.38
C ILE A 125 5.66 8.37 -10.08
N TRP A 126 5.18 7.29 -9.44
CA TRP A 126 3.76 7.12 -9.11
C TRP A 126 3.47 7.21 -7.63
N CYS A 127 4.45 6.86 -6.80
CA CYS A 127 4.30 6.83 -5.35
C CYS A 127 5.56 7.37 -4.66
N ILE A 128 5.37 8.02 -3.54
CA ILE A 128 6.41 8.38 -2.58
C ILE A 128 6.01 7.69 -1.28
N SER A 129 6.80 6.76 -0.77
CA SER A 129 6.46 6.01 0.44
C SER A 129 7.38 6.39 1.60
N GLY A 130 6.86 6.29 2.82
CA GLY A 130 7.64 6.44 4.05
C GLY A 130 8.31 5.15 4.54
N ASN A 131 8.02 4.01 3.90
CA ASN A 131 8.53 2.72 4.33
C ASN A 131 9.92 2.39 3.78
N ASN A 132 10.66 1.62 4.57
CA ASN A 132 11.88 0.96 4.14
C ASN A 132 11.89 -0.48 4.63
N PHE A 133 12.07 -1.42 3.69
CA PHE A 133 12.14 -2.86 3.94
C PHE A 133 13.50 -3.42 3.51
N GLN A 134 14.59 -2.70 3.80
CA GLN A 134 15.95 -3.10 3.42
C GLN A 134 16.81 -3.49 4.63
N ASP A 135 16.23 -3.56 5.84
CA ASP A 135 16.88 -4.00 7.09
C ASP A 135 18.24 -3.29 7.32
N GLY A 136 18.26 -1.97 7.10
CA GLY A 136 19.44 -1.13 7.27
C GLY A 136 20.40 -1.09 6.09
N GLN A 137 20.16 -1.83 5.01
CA GLN A 137 20.96 -1.75 3.80
C GLN A 137 20.67 -0.44 3.07
N TRP A 138 21.72 0.33 2.79
CA TRP A 138 21.64 1.56 2.01
C TRP A 138 21.61 1.26 0.51
N ARG A 139 20.71 1.92 -0.23
CA ARG A 139 20.55 1.73 -1.68
C ARG A 139 20.87 3.02 -2.43
N GLY A 140 21.69 2.87 -3.49
CA GLY A 140 22.09 4.02 -4.31
C GLY A 140 22.95 5.05 -3.58
N ASP A 141 23.00 6.26 -4.14
CA ASP A 141 23.84 7.39 -3.71
C ASP A 141 23.03 8.54 -3.07
N GLY A 142 21.72 8.41 -3.00
CA GLY A 142 20.82 9.42 -2.44
C GLY A 142 20.23 9.05 -1.08
N ALA A 143 19.45 9.94 -0.51
CA ALA A 143 18.68 9.69 0.71
C ALA A 143 17.52 8.72 0.48
N TYR A 144 17.21 8.41 -0.77
CA TYR A 144 16.17 7.49 -1.21
C TYR A 144 16.58 6.81 -2.53
N TYR A 145 15.87 5.76 -2.90
CA TYR A 145 16.05 4.97 -4.13
C TYR A 145 14.70 4.71 -4.79
N PHE A 146 14.71 4.08 -5.98
CA PHE A 146 13.47 3.79 -6.71
C PHE A 146 13.20 2.28 -6.77
N SER A 147 11.98 1.93 -6.46
CA SER A 147 11.46 0.56 -6.43
C SER A 147 10.22 0.43 -7.32
N ARG A 148 9.91 -0.79 -7.75
CA ARG A 148 8.61 -1.11 -8.36
C ARG A 148 7.49 -1.27 -7.32
N TYR A 149 7.83 -1.48 -6.05
CA TYR A 149 6.86 -1.75 -5.00
C TYR A 149 6.35 -0.47 -4.35
N PRO A 150 5.04 -0.16 -4.49
CA PRO A 150 4.42 0.90 -3.73
C PRO A 150 4.06 0.39 -2.33
N HIS A 151 4.85 0.76 -1.34
CA HIS A 151 4.51 0.50 0.06
C HIS A 151 3.61 1.63 0.55
N CYS A 152 2.52 1.29 1.26
CA CYS A 152 1.43 2.22 1.54
C CYS A 152 1.25 2.58 3.03
N TRP A 153 2.20 2.25 3.90
CA TRP A 153 2.17 2.74 5.28
C TRP A 153 2.76 4.15 5.35
N GLY A 154 1.90 5.15 5.18
CA GLY A 154 2.30 6.53 5.01
C GLY A 154 2.97 6.77 3.66
N TRP A 155 2.25 7.45 2.77
CA TRP A 155 2.68 7.65 1.40
C TRP A 155 2.12 8.94 0.80
N ALA A 156 2.60 9.31 -0.37
CA ALA A 156 2.12 10.47 -1.10
C ALA A 156 2.06 10.17 -2.61
N SER A 157 1.15 10.85 -3.29
CA SER A 157 0.95 10.72 -4.74
C SER A 157 0.22 11.93 -5.31
N TRP A 158 -0.21 11.81 -6.56
CA TRP A 158 -0.88 12.84 -7.34
C TRP A 158 -2.21 12.33 -7.90
N ARG A 159 -3.18 13.23 -8.06
CA ARG A 159 -4.45 12.98 -8.76
C ARG A 159 -4.25 12.31 -10.12
N SER A 160 -3.26 12.79 -10.89
CA SER A 160 -2.96 12.29 -12.23
C SER A 160 -2.56 10.80 -12.26
N ARG A 161 -2.04 10.25 -11.15
CA ARG A 161 -1.72 8.81 -11.00
C ARG A 161 -2.91 8.05 -10.44
N TRP A 162 -3.52 8.57 -9.36
CA TRP A 162 -4.65 7.91 -8.71
C TRP A 162 -5.89 7.77 -9.60
N ARG A 163 -6.16 8.71 -10.50
CA ARG A 163 -7.31 8.65 -11.43
C ARG A 163 -7.42 7.37 -12.26
N HIS A 164 -6.34 6.60 -12.36
CA HIS A 164 -6.30 5.32 -13.06
C HIS A 164 -6.63 4.13 -12.16
N TYR A 165 -6.87 4.37 -10.87
CA TYR A 165 -7.20 3.31 -9.93
C TYR A 165 -8.50 2.62 -10.30
N ASP A 166 -8.45 1.29 -10.38
CA ASP A 166 -9.60 0.44 -10.68
C ASP A 166 -9.75 -0.60 -9.58
N VAL A 167 -10.76 -0.41 -8.76
CA VAL A 167 -11.08 -1.30 -7.62
C VAL A 167 -11.39 -2.73 -8.06
N THR A 168 -11.83 -2.93 -9.31
CA THR A 168 -12.23 -4.24 -9.86
C THR A 168 -11.12 -4.98 -10.57
N LEU A 169 -9.96 -4.34 -10.78
CA LEU A 169 -8.88 -4.90 -11.59
C LEU A 169 -9.33 -5.34 -13.00
N SER A 170 -10.23 -4.60 -13.65
CA SER A 170 -10.87 -5.00 -14.91
C SER A 170 -9.88 -5.28 -16.05
N SER A 171 -8.72 -4.63 -16.03
CA SER A 171 -7.65 -4.81 -17.02
C SER A 171 -6.77 -6.06 -16.80
N TRP A 172 -6.86 -6.71 -15.64
CA TRP A 172 -6.03 -7.86 -15.28
C TRP A 172 -6.12 -9.04 -16.26
N PRO A 173 -7.33 -9.50 -16.70
CA PRO A 173 -7.43 -10.60 -17.66
C PRO A 173 -6.71 -10.29 -18.99
N LYS A 174 -6.82 -9.05 -19.49
CA LYS A 174 -6.14 -8.62 -20.71
C LYS A 174 -4.63 -8.58 -20.54
N PHE A 175 -4.16 -8.15 -19.38
CA PHE A 175 -2.74 -8.12 -19.04
C PHE A 175 -2.12 -9.52 -19.09
N VAL A 176 -2.83 -10.53 -18.57
CA VAL A 176 -2.40 -11.95 -18.62
C VAL A 176 -2.48 -12.50 -20.02
N GLU A 177 -3.54 -12.21 -20.76
CA GLU A 177 -3.69 -12.65 -22.17
C GLU A 177 -2.52 -12.22 -23.04
N CYS A 178 -2.01 -11.00 -22.82
CA CYS A 178 -0.87 -10.42 -23.53
C CYS A 178 0.51 -10.91 -22.99
N ASP A 179 0.56 -11.83 -22.02
CA ASP A 179 1.79 -12.38 -21.40
C ASP A 179 2.73 -11.28 -20.80
N LEU A 180 2.14 -10.17 -20.34
CA LEU A 180 2.93 -9.01 -19.87
C LEU A 180 3.65 -9.24 -18.55
N LEU A 181 3.21 -10.19 -17.74
CA LEU A 181 3.89 -10.56 -16.49
C LEU A 181 5.35 -10.98 -16.69
N ALA A 182 5.64 -11.68 -17.80
CA ALA A 182 6.99 -12.14 -18.10
C ALA A 182 7.95 -10.99 -18.40
N SER A 183 7.43 -9.88 -18.91
CA SER A 183 8.19 -8.66 -19.18
C SER A 183 8.53 -7.89 -17.91
N ILE A 184 7.77 -8.08 -16.84
CA ILE A 184 7.94 -7.37 -15.56
C ILE A 184 8.77 -8.19 -14.58
N PHE A 185 8.40 -9.47 -14.40
CA PHE A 185 9.02 -10.35 -13.41
C PHE A 185 9.85 -11.43 -14.10
N THR A 186 11.17 -11.31 -14.01
CA THR A 186 12.10 -12.34 -14.49
C THR A 186 12.11 -13.57 -13.59
N ASP A 187 11.92 -13.38 -12.27
CA ASP A 187 11.81 -14.45 -11.29
C ASP A 187 10.46 -15.18 -11.40
N PRO A 188 10.44 -16.49 -11.66
CA PRO A 188 9.20 -17.25 -11.78
C PRO A 188 8.39 -17.34 -10.47
N HIS A 189 9.03 -17.29 -9.30
CA HIS A 189 8.35 -17.32 -8.01
C HIS A 189 7.65 -15.99 -7.72
N GLU A 190 8.32 -14.86 -8.01
CA GLU A 190 7.74 -13.52 -7.90
C GLU A 190 6.57 -13.36 -8.86
N ARG A 191 6.73 -13.83 -10.11
CA ARG A 191 5.65 -13.86 -11.10
C ARG A 191 4.45 -14.68 -10.64
N PHE A 192 4.69 -15.86 -10.09
CA PHE A 192 3.63 -16.74 -9.57
C PHE A 192 2.91 -16.08 -8.38
N TYR A 193 3.67 -15.49 -7.45
CA TYR A 193 3.11 -14.82 -6.28
C TYR A 193 2.13 -13.71 -6.68
N TRP A 194 2.60 -12.77 -7.51
CA TRP A 194 1.78 -11.62 -7.91
C TRP A 194 0.61 -12.04 -8.82
N ALA A 195 0.81 -12.98 -9.72
CA ALA A 195 -0.28 -13.52 -10.51
C ALA A 195 -1.38 -14.12 -9.64
N ASN A 196 -1.01 -14.86 -8.59
CA ASN A 196 -1.98 -15.47 -7.67
C ASN A 196 -2.73 -14.40 -6.86
N ILE A 197 -2.02 -13.39 -6.32
CA ILE A 197 -2.65 -12.27 -5.60
C ILE A 197 -3.65 -11.54 -6.49
N TRP A 198 -3.26 -11.14 -7.71
CA TRP A 198 -4.14 -10.38 -8.60
C TRP A 198 -5.30 -11.20 -9.15
N TRP A 199 -5.14 -12.51 -9.37
CA TRP A 199 -6.27 -13.38 -9.68
C TRP A 199 -7.24 -13.50 -8.51
N GLN A 200 -6.75 -13.66 -7.29
CA GLN A 200 -7.60 -13.67 -6.09
C GLN A 200 -8.35 -12.34 -5.96
N THR A 201 -7.66 -11.22 -6.08
CA THR A 201 -8.26 -9.89 -6.02
C THR A 201 -9.33 -9.68 -7.10
N TYR A 202 -9.08 -10.15 -8.33
CA TYR A 202 -10.04 -10.04 -9.44
C TYR A 202 -11.30 -10.89 -9.23
N PHE A 203 -11.16 -12.10 -8.67
CA PHE A 203 -12.30 -12.99 -8.48
C PHE A 203 -13.04 -12.80 -7.16
N GLN A 204 -12.42 -12.17 -6.19
CA GLN A 204 -13.07 -11.89 -4.91
C GLN A 204 -14.05 -10.72 -5.04
N SER A 205 -15.07 -10.72 -4.19
CA SER A 205 -15.90 -9.53 -4.01
C SER A 205 -15.02 -8.36 -3.54
N VAL A 206 -15.31 -7.17 -4.01
CA VAL A 206 -14.65 -5.93 -3.54
C VAL A 206 -14.71 -5.80 -2.01
N ASP A 207 -15.77 -6.32 -1.39
CA ASP A 207 -15.95 -6.28 0.05
C ASP A 207 -15.05 -7.26 0.83
N ALA A 208 -14.43 -8.23 0.14
CA ALA A 208 -13.53 -9.22 0.71
C ALA A 208 -12.04 -8.94 0.44
N THR A 209 -11.72 -7.85 -0.26
CA THR A 209 -10.36 -7.50 -0.64
C THR A 209 -9.84 -6.28 0.13
N THR A 210 -8.54 -6.05 0.04
CA THR A 210 -7.90 -4.79 0.40
C THR A 210 -7.79 -3.88 -0.84
N TRP A 211 -7.40 -2.64 -0.66
CA TRP A 211 -7.27 -1.65 -1.75
C TRP A 211 -5.88 -1.60 -2.38
N ASP A 212 -4.85 -2.04 -1.69
CA ASP A 212 -3.44 -1.84 -2.03
C ASP A 212 -2.91 -2.79 -3.11
N TYR A 213 -3.50 -3.97 -3.28
CA TYR A 213 -3.13 -4.88 -4.37
C TYR A 213 -3.50 -4.34 -5.74
N GLN A 214 -4.63 -3.64 -5.86
CA GLN A 214 -5.03 -2.95 -7.07
C GLN A 214 -4.09 -1.78 -7.38
N TRP A 215 -3.69 -1.02 -6.36
CA TRP A 215 -2.70 0.04 -6.50
C TRP A 215 -1.34 -0.50 -6.92
N THR A 216 -0.89 -1.59 -6.30
CA THR A 216 0.35 -2.28 -6.67
C THR A 216 0.34 -2.74 -8.12
N PHE A 217 -0.76 -3.37 -8.57
CA PHE A 217 -0.93 -3.74 -9.98
C PHE A 217 -0.84 -2.54 -10.90
N LEU A 218 -1.56 -1.48 -10.57
CA LEU A 218 -1.61 -0.28 -11.39
C LEU A 218 -0.24 0.37 -11.55
N CYS A 219 0.51 0.54 -10.46
CA CYS A 219 1.88 1.07 -10.52
C CYS A 219 2.76 0.20 -11.42
N ILE A 220 2.78 -1.10 -11.20
CA ILE A 220 3.61 -2.05 -11.93
C ILE A 220 3.22 -2.13 -13.42
N ALA A 221 1.93 -2.18 -13.72
CA ALA A 221 1.43 -2.27 -15.11
C ALA A 221 1.74 -1.03 -15.94
N ASN A 222 1.97 0.11 -15.30
CA ASN A 222 2.33 1.37 -15.95
C ASN A 222 3.84 1.71 -15.84
N ASN A 223 4.68 0.76 -15.43
CA ASN A 223 6.10 1.00 -15.11
C ASN A 223 6.32 2.14 -14.10
N GLY A 224 5.33 2.39 -13.25
CA GLY A 224 5.38 3.40 -12.21
C GLY A 224 6.36 3.00 -11.10
N LEU A 225 7.29 3.90 -10.79
CA LEU A 225 8.27 3.73 -9.73
C LEU A 225 7.80 4.41 -8.45
N THR A 226 8.24 3.85 -7.34
CA THR A 226 8.08 4.43 -6.00
C THR A 226 9.40 4.94 -5.51
N ALA A 227 9.43 6.17 -5.00
CA ALA A 227 10.56 6.69 -4.24
C ALA A 227 10.47 6.16 -2.80
N LEU A 228 11.46 5.36 -2.38
CA LEU A 228 11.55 4.75 -1.05
C LEU A 228 12.73 5.35 -0.29
N PRO A 229 12.55 5.83 0.95
CA PRO A 229 13.64 6.41 1.73
C PRO A 229 14.63 5.33 2.16
N ASN A 230 15.92 5.68 2.30
CA ASN A 230 16.95 4.76 2.79
C ASN A 230 16.89 4.51 4.31
N ARG A 231 15.99 5.19 5.01
CA ARG A 231 15.64 4.95 6.41
C ARG A 231 14.14 4.90 6.54
N ASN A 232 13.64 3.99 7.37
CA ASN A 232 12.18 3.91 7.58
C ASN A 232 11.69 5.18 8.28
N LEU A 233 10.72 5.86 7.66
CA LEU A 233 10.13 7.11 8.15
C LEU A 233 8.75 6.94 8.77
N VAL A 234 8.15 5.75 8.68
CA VAL A 234 6.80 5.50 9.21
C VAL A 234 6.76 4.17 9.92
N SER A 235 6.36 4.19 11.20
CA SER A 235 6.09 2.98 11.98
C SER A 235 4.61 2.63 11.85
N ASN A 236 4.29 1.39 11.52
CA ASN A 236 2.94 0.87 11.65
C ASN A 236 2.76 0.29 13.06
N ILE A 237 1.78 0.81 13.79
CA ILE A 237 1.43 0.40 15.17
C ILE A 237 0.09 -0.34 15.23
N GLY A 238 -0.44 -0.77 14.09
CA GLY A 238 -1.74 -1.42 13.95
C GLY A 238 -1.75 -2.93 14.24
N PHE A 239 -0.64 -3.48 14.75
CA PHE A 239 -0.51 -4.89 15.07
C PHE A 239 -1.16 -5.25 16.40
N GLY A 240 -1.72 -6.47 16.51
CA GLY A 240 -2.32 -6.97 17.74
C GLY A 240 -3.80 -7.37 17.61
N LYS A 241 -4.49 -7.55 18.75
CA LYS A 241 -5.86 -8.10 18.80
C LYS A 241 -6.93 -7.30 18.03
N ASP A 242 -6.70 -6.02 17.79
CA ASP A 242 -7.59 -5.13 17.04
C ASP A 242 -7.14 -4.91 15.58
N ALA A 243 -6.08 -5.60 15.12
CA ALA A 243 -5.56 -5.52 13.75
C ALA A 243 -6.57 -6.06 12.73
N THR A 244 -6.65 -5.44 11.56
CA THR A 244 -7.58 -5.86 10.49
C THR A 244 -6.98 -6.96 9.63
N HIS A 245 -5.67 -6.92 9.36
CA HIS A 245 -5.00 -7.82 8.42
C HIS A 245 -3.70 -8.46 8.93
N THR A 246 -3.07 -7.95 9.98
CA THR A 246 -1.73 -8.40 10.41
C THR A 246 -1.75 -8.81 11.88
N ILE A 247 -1.64 -10.12 12.13
CA ILE A 247 -1.72 -10.71 13.49
C ILE A 247 -0.34 -10.99 14.09
N ASN A 248 0.72 -11.05 13.28
CA ASN A 248 2.05 -11.42 13.72
C ASN A 248 2.82 -10.22 14.30
N GLU A 249 3.15 -10.29 15.59
CA GLU A 249 3.98 -9.29 16.27
C GLU A 249 5.42 -9.19 15.72
N LEU A 250 5.86 -10.16 14.91
CA LEU A 250 7.18 -10.16 14.26
C LEU A 250 7.29 -9.17 13.10
N ASP A 251 6.16 -8.72 12.54
CA ASP A 251 6.11 -7.63 11.57
C ASP A 251 5.96 -6.27 12.26
N ALA A 252 5.98 -6.29 13.61
CA ALA A 252 5.78 -5.13 14.43
C ALA A 252 6.94 -4.15 14.32
N GLU A 253 6.55 -2.90 14.14
CA GLU A 253 7.34 -1.72 14.46
C GLU A 253 8.74 -1.67 13.83
N HIS A 254 8.81 -1.53 12.50
CA HIS A 254 10.01 -0.96 11.93
C HIS A 254 10.24 0.41 12.57
N SER A 255 11.28 0.48 13.41
CA SER A 255 11.64 1.73 14.09
C SER A 255 11.87 2.82 13.07
N ARG A 256 11.16 3.94 13.22
CA ARG A 256 11.34 5.12 12.37
C ARG A 256 12.60 5.87 12.75
N HIS A 257 13.35 6.31 11.76
CA HIS A 257 14.59 7.04 11.93
C HIS A 257 14.59 8.31 11.09
N GLY A 258 15.27 9.34 11.56
CA GLY A 258 15.46 10.56 10.78
C GLY A 258 16.23 10.30 9.49
N LEU A 259 15.81 10.95 8.40
CA LEU A 259 16.42 10.81 7.09
C LEU A 259 17.74 11.60 6.98
N GLY A 260 17.87 12.68 7.76
CA GLY A 260 18.95 13.65 7.61
C GLY A 260 18.77 14.54 6.36
N PRO A 261 19.84 15.13 5.83
CA PRO A 261 19.76 15.98 4.65
C PRO A 261 19.19 15.22 3.45
N LEU A 262 18.19 15.79 2.78
CA LEU A 262 17.58 15.19 1.60
C LEU A 262 18.51 15.34 0.38
N GLN A 263 19.29 14.28 0.13
CA GLN A 263 20.09 14.16 -1.08
C GLN A 263 19.34 13.36 -2.13
N HIS A 264 19.16 13.94 -3.32
CA HIS A 264 18.52 13.24 -4.42
C HIS A 264 19.49 12.26 -5.09
N PRO A 265 19.03 11.06 -5.52
CA PRO A 265 19.84 10.14 -6.34
C PRO A 265 20.29 10.82 -7.63
N SER A 266 21.54 10.52 -8.05
CA SER A 266 22.08 11.03 -9.31
C SER A 266 21.33 10.52 -10.54
N PHE A 267 20.73 9.32 -10.43
CA PHE A 267 20.02 8.67 -11.53
C PHE A 267 18.63 8.21 -11.09
N LEU A 268 17.64 8.38 -11.96
CA LEU A 268 16.32 7.81 -11.79
C LEU A 268 16.30 6.42 -12.42
N LEU A 269 16.77 5.44 -11.66
CA LEU A 269 16.86 4.04 -12.07
C LEU A 269 16.29 3.16 -10.97
N ARG A 270 15.46 2.18 -11.37
CA ARG A 270 14.95 1.16 -10.44
C ARG A 270 16.09 0.34 -9.83
N ASP A 271 16.08 0.19 -8.52
CA ASP A 271 17.01 -0.70 -7.82
C ASP A 271 16.43 -2.12 -7.78
N GLU A 272 16.86 -2.95 -8.73
CA GLU A 272 16.40 -4.34 -8.85
C GLU A 272 16.87 -5.20 -7.67
N ALA A 273 18.03 -4.90 -7.09
CA ALA A 273 18.53 -5.64 -5.94
C ALA A 273 17.71 -5.35 -4.68
N ALA A 274 17.26 -4.10 -4.52
CA ALA A 274 16.33 -3.72 -3.45
C ALA A 274 14.97 -4.41 -3.60
N ASP A 275 14.41 -4.43 -4.81
CA ASP A 275 13.15 -5.12 -5.10
C ASP A 275 13.24 -6.62 -4.80
N LYS A 276 14.32 -7.26 -5.24
CA LYS A 276 14.57 -8.67 -4.97
C LYS A 276 14.68 -8.94 -3.47
N TYR A 277 15.40 -8.09 -2.74
CA TYR A 277 15.52 -8.21 -1.28
C TYR A 277 14.15 -8.11 -0.61
N THR A 278 13.36 -7.09 -0.96
CA THR A 278 12.00 -6.91 -0.44
C THR A 278 11.12 -8.14 -0.73
N PHE A 279 11.16 -8.66 -1.95
CA PHE A 279 10.39 -9.86 -2.31
C PHE A 279 10.79 -11.07 -1.47
N GLU A 280 12.09 -11.33 -1.35
CA GLU A 280 12.61 -12.53 -0.66
C GLU A 280 12.32 -12.49 0.84
N TYR A 281 12.57 -11.36 1.51
CA TYR A 281 12.57 -11.28 2.98
C TYR A 281 11.26 -10.74 3.57
N HIS A 282 10.55 -9.87 2.86
CA HIS A 282 9.36 -9.18 3.40
C HIS A 282 8.05 -9.56 2.72
N ILE A 283 8.06 -10.00 1.46
CA ILE A 283 6.84 -10.44 0.75
C ILE A 283 6.63 -11.95 0.87
N GLY A 284 7.72 -12.73 1.06
CA GLY A 284 7.64 -14.17 1.28
C GLY A 284 8.31 -15.02 0.20
N GLY A 285 9.18 -14.44 -0.63
CA GLY A 285 9.89 -15.13 -1.71
C GLY A 285 10.71 -16.32 -1.21
N LEU A 286 11.44 -16.17 -0.10
CA LEU A 286 12.21 -17.28 0.51
C LEU A 286 11.31 -18.44 0.92
N LYS A 287 10.18 -18.16 1.55
CA LYS A 287 9.21 -19.17 1.96
C LYS A 287 8.67 -19.94 0.74
N LEU A 288 8.30 -19.21 -0.31
CA LEU A 288 7.85 -19.82 -1.57
C LEU A 288 8.91 -20.73 -2.19
N ARG A 289 10.19 -20.31 -2.19
CA ARG A 289 11.30 -21.13 -2.71
C ARG A 289 11.53 -22.39 -1.88
N GLN A 290 11.45 -22.28 -0.55
CA GLN A 290 11.56 -23.42 0.36
C GLN A 290 10.41 -24.40 0.15
N GLU A 291 9.17 -23.93 0.08
CA GLU A 291 8.00 -24.75 -0.22
C GLU A 291 8.11 -25.41 -1.60
N ALA A 292 8.59 -24.69 -2.60
CA ALA A 292 8.82 -25.23 -3.94
C ALA A 292 9.91 -26.31 -3.94
N SER A 293 11.01 -26.11 -3.18
CA SER A 293 12.08 -27.11 -3.06
C SER A 293 11.64 -28.37 -2.33
N LEU A 294 10.81 -28.24 -1.30
CA LEU A 294 10.21 -29.36 -0.56
C LEU A 294 9.15 -30.10 -1.39
N ARG A 295 8.40 -29.35 -2.20
CA ARG A 295 7.39 -29.87 -3.12
C ARG A 295 7.92 -30.14 -4.53
N GLY A 296 9.19 -29.93 -4.78
CA GLY A 296 9.84 -29.92 -6.11
C GLY A 296 9.64 -31.18 -6.96
N ARG A 297 9.03 -32.24 -6.39
CA ARG A 297 8.54 -33.42 -7.12
C ARG A 297 7.07 -33.30 -7.54
N LEU A 298 6.31 -32.27 -7.08
CA LEU A 298 4.87 -32.13 -7.30
C LEU A 298 4.47 -30.89 -8.13
N ILE A 299 5.35 -29.88 -8.26
CA ILE A 299 5.01 -28.57 -8.86
C ILE A 299 5.29 -28.50 -10.37
N ASP A 300 6.16 -29.34 -10.91
CA ASP A 300 6.38 -29.43 -12.35
C ASP A 300 5.09 -29.59 -13.18
N PRO A 301 4.07 -30.32 -12.69
CA PRO A 301 2.77 -30.40 -13.37
C PRO A 301 1.96 -29.10 -13.35
N VAL A 302 2.09 -28.24 -12.32
CA VAL A 302 1.32 -26.98 -12.19
C VAL A 302 1.91 -25.90 -13.07
N ILE A 303 3.24 -25.78 -13.11
CA ILE A 303 3.94 -24.84 -14.02
C ILE A 303 3.71 -25.25 -15.48
N ARG A 304 3.77 -26.56 -15.80
CA ARG A 304 3.40 -27.06 -17.13
C ARG A 304 1.92 -26.84 -17.45
N ARG A 305 1.04 -26.87 -16.44
CA ARG A 305 -0.38 -26.58 -16.60
C ARG A 305 -0.65 -25.10 -16.86
N ILE A 306 0.07 -24.18 -16.19
CA ILE A 306 0.01 -22.72 -16.46
C ILE A 306 0.54 -22.44 -17.88
N GLN A 307 1.60 -23.12 -18.31
CA GLN A 307 2.12 -23.01 -19.67
C GLN A 307 1.20 -23.63 -20.74
N SER A 308 0.42 -24.68 -20.40
CA SER A 308 -0.57 -25.29 -21.30
C SER A 308 -1.84 -24.46 -21.46
N VAL A 309 -2.12 -23.57 -20.51
CA VAL A 309 -3.20 -22.57 -20.54
C VAL A 309 -3.02 -21.53 -21.67
N ARG A 310 -1.79 -21.37 -22.20
CA ARG A 310 -1.50 -20.57 -23.40
C ARG A 310 -2.36 -20.90 -24.63
N LYS A 311 -3.09 -22.01 -24.64
CA LYS A 311 -3.86 -22.46 -25.81
C LYS A 311 -5.38 -22.29 -25.72
N SER A 312 -5.93 -21.81 -24.58
CA SER A 312 -7.38 -21.55 -24.48
C SER A 312 -7.76 -20.68 -23.26
N PRO A 313 -7.97 -19.36 -23.43
CA PRO A 313 -8.27 -18.44 -22.32
C PRO A 313 -9.54 -18.82 -21.54
N LEU A 314 -10.58 -19.28 -22.22
CA LEU A 314 -11.86 -19.64 -21.60
C LEU A 314 -11.85 -20.95 -20.80
N ARG A 315 -10.93 -21.87 -21.08
CA ARG A 315 -10.74 -23.11 -20.29
C ARG A 315 -9.86 -22.87 -19.05
N ALA A 316 -9.05 -21.81 -19.04
CA ALA A 316 -8.24 -21.41 -17.90
C ALA A 316 -9.08 -20.97 -16.69
N LEU A 317 -10.14 -20.21 -16.94
CA LEU A 317 -11.04 -19.69 -15.91
C LEU A 317 -11.78 -20.80 -15.13
N ALA A 318 -12.06 -21.95 -15.76
CA ALA A 318 -12.78 -23.04 -15.14
C ALA A 318 -11.89 -24.01 -14.30
N LYS A 319 -10.56 -23.95 -14.42
CA LYS A 319 -9.64 -24.93 -13.80
C LYS A 319 -8.78 -24.40 -12.67
N VAL A 320 -8.81 -23.09 -12.37
CA VAL A 320 -8.07 -22.47 -11.26
C VAL A 320 -8.93 -22.40 -9.97
N ARG A 321 -9.90 -23.28 -9.79
CA ARG A 321 -10.41 -23.59 -8.45
C ARG A 321 -9.36 -24.44 -7.73
N LEU A 322 -8.37 -23.76 -7.17
CA LEU A 322 -7.49 -24.37 -6.18
C LEU A 322 -8.33 -24.61 -4.91
N HIS A 323 -8.49 -25.87 -4.53
CA HIS A 323 -9.04 -26.20 -3.23
C HIS A 323 -8.14 -25.58 -2.15
N PRO A 324 -8.71 -24.97 -1.11
CA PRO A 324 -7.95 -24.54 0.05
C PRO A 324 -7.31 -25.78 0.70
N PRO A 325 -6.10 -25.67 1.27
CA PRO A 325 -5.55 -26.74 2.07
C PRO A 325 -6.49 -27.03 3.25
N SER A 326 -6.91 -28.26 3.39
CA SER A 326 -7.67 -28.73 4.54
C SER A 326 -6.84 -28.64 5.80
N SER A 327 -7.43 -27.99 6.80
CA SER A 327 -7.13 -27.91 8.27
C SER A 327 -5.69 -27.78 8.69
#